data_a7328f8c413d0fef627de70a261f17bd
#
_entry.id   a7328f8c413d0fef627de70a261f17bd
#
_cell.length_a   1.000
_cell.length_b   1.000
_cell.length_c   1.000
_cell.angle_alpha   90.00
_cell.angle_beta   90.00
_cell.angle_gamma   90.00
#
_symmetry.space_group_name_H-M   'P 1'
#
loop_
_entity.id
_entity.type
_entity.pdbx_description
1 polymer ?
#
loop_
_entity_poly.entity_id
_entity_poly.type
_entity_poly.pdbx_seq_one_letter_code
_entity_poly.pdbx_strand_id
1 'polypeptide(L)'
;LKKWKKKNRPLPMNLLNSDDFWQFACTLYAKPGQQHTLLALQNQQGKNVNVCLLLYYLDSLNLSINTAQLSHLQKVISEFDTEVLKPLRRARGYLKANQAEIADYANIRQELLSAELKLEKQQQKMLINAVNGFELVACTAPDNSALYL
;
A
#
# COMPACT_ATOMS: atom_id res chain seq x y z
N LEU A 1 24.64 -17.21 -24.49
CA LEU A 1 23.21 -17.44 -24.44
C LEU A 1 22.72 -17.58 -23.00
N LYS A 2 23.39 -18.40 -22.20
CA LYS A 2 22.99 -18.56 -20.79
C LYS A 2 23.16 -17.28 -20.00
N LYS A 3 24.24 -16.54 -20.23
CA LYS A 3 24.43 -15.22 -19.59
C LYS A 3 23.38 -14.24 -20.02
N TRP A 4 23.03 -14.23 -21.31
CA TRP A 4 22.01 -13.35 -21.83
C TRP A 4 20.66 -13.65 -21.19
N LYS A 5 20.29 -14.92 -21.11
CA LYS A 5 19.03 -15.34 -20.47
C LYS A 5 18.97 -14.94 -19.01
N LYS A 6 20.06 -15.10 -18.26
CA LYS A 6 20.13 -14.66 -16.86
C LYS A 6 19.97 -13.15 -16.75
N LYS A 7 20.62 -12.40 -17.65
CA LYS A 7 20.64 -10.95 -17.63
C LYS A 7 19.27 -10.34 -17.94
N ASN A 8 18.51 -10.98 -18.82
CA ASN A 8 17.22 -10.49 -19.26
C ASN A 8 16.04 -11.20 -18.59
N ARG A 9 16.34 -12.15 -17.73
CA ARG A 9 15.32 -12.87 -17.02
C ARG A 9 14.67 -11.95 -15.98
N PRO A 10 13.32 -11.94 -15.85
CA PRO A 10 12.68 -11.27 -14.74
C PRO A 10 13.27 -11.78 -13.42
N LEU A 11 13.12 -11.06 -12.35
CA LEU A 11 13.66 -11.43 -11.05
C LEU A 11 12.77 -12.49 -10.36
N PRO A 12 12.72 -13.75 -10.82
CA PRO A 12 11.77 -14.72 -10.30
C PRO A 12 12.23 -15.32 -8.99
N MET A 13 13.53 -15.26 -8.75
CA MET A 13 14.12 -15.91 -7.59
C MET A 13 13.91 -15.12 -6.33
N ASN A 14 13.80 -13.80 -6.45
CA ASN A 14 13.68 -12.92 -5.31
C ASN A 14 12.31 -12.29 -5.32
N LEU A 15 11.35 -13.05 -4.89
CA LEU A 15 10.02 -12.51 -4.69
C LEU A 15 10.09 -11.41 -3.65
N LEU A 16 9.27 -10.40 -3.83
CA LEU A 16 9.16 -9.33 -2.86
C LEU A 16 8.52 -9.85 -1.59
N ASN A 17 8.93 -9.31 -0.48
CA ASN A 17 8.51 -9.73 0.85
C ASN A 17 7.62 -8.66 1.46
N SER A 18 6.46 -9.05 1.98
CA SER A 18 5.52 -8.09 2.55
C SER A 18 6.03 -7.44 3.83
N ASP A 19 6.88 -8.12 4.59
CA ASP A 19 7.49 -7.53 5.79
C ASP A 19 8.48 -6.42 5.42
N ASP A 20 9.25 -6.61 4.36
CA ASP A 20 10.16 -5.58 3.84
C ASP A 20 9.37 -4.38 3.34
N PHE A 21 8.28 -4.62 2.64
CA PHE A 21 7.39 -3.56 2.19
C PHE A 21 6.81 -2.79 3.39
N TRP A 22 6.35 -3.50 4.42
CA TRP A 22 5.84 -2.87 5.63
C TRP A 22 6.89 -1.98 6.30
N GLN A 23 8.13 -2.46 6.40
CA GLN A 23 9.24 -1.67 6.96
C GLN A 23 9.52 -0.43 6.13
N PHE A 24 9.53 -0.56 4.81
CA PHE A 24 9.68 0.58 3.91
C PHE A 24 8.56 1.60 4.14
N ALA A 25 7.32 1.15 4.22
CA ALA A 25 6.16 1.99 4.41
C ALA A 25 6.24 2.75 5.74
N CYS A 26 6.60 2.07 6.82
CA CYS A 26 6.77 2.71 8.13
C CYS A 26 7.87 3.77 8.09
N THR A 27 8.98 3.49 7.46
CA THR A 27 10.10 4.42 7.33
C THR A 27 9.69 5.66 6.53
N LEU A 28 8.99 5.46 5.42
CA LEU A 28 8.52 6.57 4.58
C LEU A 28 7.50 7.43 5.34
N TYR A 29 6.57 6.79 6.05
CA TYR A 29 5.52 7.48 6.78
C TYR A 29 6.08 8.32 7.93
N ALA A 30 7.21 7.92 8.50
CA ALA A 30 7.86 8.64 9.58
C ALA A 30 8.63 9.88 9.12
N LYS A 31 8.85 10.04 7.81
CA LYS A 31 9.55 11.22 7.28
C LYS A 31 8.69 12.46 7.43
N PRO A 32 9.29 13.63 7.74
CA PRO A 32 8.54 14.87 7.89
C PRO A 32 7.69 15.18 6.67
N GLY A 33 6.40 15.44 6.88
CA GLY A 33 5.46 15.82 5.82
C GLY A 33 4.88 14.66 5.03
N GLN A 34 5.45 13.47 5.07
CA GLN A 34 4.98 12.34 4.27
C GLN A 34 3.63 11.82 4.73
N GLN A 35 3.41 11.73 6.04
CA GLN A 35 2.12 11.32 6.58
C GLN A 35 1.02 12.25 6.11
N HIS A 36 1.24 13.55 6.18
CA HIS A 36 0.28 14.55 5.73
C HIS A 36 -0.03 14.40 4.23
N THR A 37 1.00 14.24 3.41
CA THR A 37 0.85 14.08 1.96
C THR A 37 0.05 12.82 1.61
N LEU A 38 0.37 11.69 2.23
CA LEU A 38 -0.31 10.42 1.96
C LEU A 38 -1.76 10.46 2.43
N LEU A 39 -2.02 11.04 3.60
CA LEU A 39 -3.40 11.18 4.07
C LEU A 39 -4.21 12.12 3.20
N ALA A 40 -3.61 13.17 2.65
CA ALA A 40 -4.27 14.06 1.72
C ALA A 40 -4.66 13.34 0.42
N LEU A 41 -3.79 12.47 -0.09
CA LEU A 41 -4.11 11.64 -1.26
C LEU A 41 -5.31 10.73 -0.99
N GLN A 42 -5.37 10.13 0.18
CA GLN A 42 -6.48 9.28 0.57
C GLN A 42 -7.78 10.07 0.74
N ASN A 43 -7.74 11.15 1.52
CA ASN A 43 -8.94 11.86 1.95
C ASN A 43 -9.48 12.84 0.92
N GLN A 44 -8.61 13.43 0.10
CA GLN A 44 -9.01 14.47 -0.87
C GLN A 44 -9.10 13.96 -2.29
N GLN A 45 -8.31 12.95 -2.64
CA GLN A 45 -8.23 12.45 -4.02
C GLN A 45 -8.71 11.00 -4.17
N GLY A 46 -9.14 10.37 -3.09
CA GLY A 46 -9.67 9.00 -3.13
C GLY A 46 -8.64 7.95 -3.52
N LYS A 47 -7.34 8.25 -3.38
CA LYS A 47 -6.29 7.31 -3.70
C LYS A 47 -6.08 6.32 -2.56
N ASN A 48 -5.71 5.09 -2.90
CA ASN A 48 -5.36 4.10 -1.88
C ASN A 48 -3.91 4.30 -1.45
N VAL A 49 -3.70 4.56 -0.16
CA VAL A 49 -2.36 4.84 0.37
C VAL A 49 -1.42 3.65 0.20
N ASN A 50 -1.91 2.41 0.39
CA ASN A 50 -1.07 1.23 0.22
C ASN A 50 -0.61 1.06 -1.23
N VAL A 51 -1.44 1.41 -2.21
CA VAL A 51 -1.01 1.43 -3.62
C VAL A 51 0.08 2.49 -3.82
N CYS A 52 -0.12 3.70 -3.30
CA CYS A 52 0.90 4.75 -3.38
C CYS A 52 2.24 4.29 -2.78
N LEU A 53 2.18 3.70 -1.59
CA LEU A 53 3.37 3.19 -0.91
C LEU A 53 4.06 2.10 -1.72
N LEU A 54 3.27 1.21 -2.34
CA LEU A 54 3.83 0.16 -3.19
C LEU A 54 4.57 0.74 -4.39
N LEU A 55 4.00 1.75 -5.04
CA LEU A 55 4.65 2.37 -6.19
C LEU A 55 5.98 3.01 -5.80
N TYR A 56 6.04 3.69 -4.67
CA TYR A 56 7.29 4.22 -4.15
C TYR A 56 8.28 3.11 -3.78
N TYR A 57 7.78 2.01 -3.23
CA TYR A 57 8.62 0.85 -2.90
C TYR A 57 9.26 0.27 -4.15
N LEU A 58 8.47 0.06 -5.20
CA LEU A 58 8.98 -0.43 -6.49
C LEU A 58 10.01 0.54 -7.08
N ASP A 59 9.77 1.84 -6.98
CA ASP A 59 10.74 2.85 -7.41
C ASP A 59 12.08 2.67 -6.68
N SER A 60 12.02 2.44 -5.37
CA SER A 60 13.24 2.26 -4.55
C SER A 60 14.02 1.00 -4.93
N LEU A 61 13.35 0.02 -5.52
CA LEU A 61 13.97 -1.23 -5.96
C LEU A 61 14.39 -1.20 -7.44
N ASN A 62 14.20 -0.08 -8.12
CA ASN A 62 14.45 0.05 -9.56
C ASN A 62 13.65 -0.96 -10.38
N LEU A 63 12.40 -1.15 -10.01
CA LEU A 63 11.46 -2.02 -10.70
C LEU A 63 10.30 -1.19 -11.23
N SER A 64 9.85 -1.48 -12.43
CA SER A 64 8.75 -0.75 -13.05
C SER A 64 7.58 -1.67 -13.38
N ILE A 65 6.38 -1.14 -13.27
CA ILE A 65 5.15 -1.79 -13.72
C ILE A 65 4.49 -0.92 -14.78
N ASN A 66 3.51 -1.49 -15.47
CA ASN A 66 2.75 -0.79 -16.49
C ASN A 66 1.32 -0.49 -16.02
N THR A 67 0.57 0.23 -16.83
CA THR A 67 -0.80 0.62 -16.52
C THR A 67 -1.73 -0.57 -16.30
N ALA A 68 -1.56 -1.63 -17.08
CA ALA A 68 -2.39 -2.83 -16.94
C ALA A 68 -2.11 -3.55 -15.61
N GLN A 69 -0.86 -3.61 -15.19
CA GLN A 69 -0.47 -4.17 -13.91
C GLN A 69 -1.00 -3.34 -12.75
N LEU A 70 -0.94 -2.02 -12.84
CA LEU A 70 -1.54 -1.14 -11.84
C LEU A 70 -3.04 -1.37 -11.72
N SER A 71 -3.74 -1.45 -12.86
CA SER A 71 -5.18 -1.76 -12.88
C SER A 71 -5.49 -3.07 -12.16
N HIS A 72 -4.67 -4.10 -12.38
CA HIS A 72 -4.82 -5.38 -11.72
C HIS A 72 -4.66 -5.26 -10.21
N LEU A 73 -3.65 -4.51 -9.75
CA LEU A 73 -3.43 -4.27 -8.34
C LEU A 73 -4.64 -3.59 -7.68
N GLN A 74 -5.19 -2.59 -8.35
CA GLN A 74 -6.38 -1.90 -7.85
C GLN A 74 -7.57 -2.84 -7.73
N LYS A 75 -7.77 -3.75 -8.68
CA LYS A 75 -8.84 -4.76 -8.61
C LYS A 75 -8.64 -5.73 -7.46
N VAL A 76 -7.42 -6.17 -7.24
CA VAL A 76 -7.09 -7.14 -6.18
C VAL A 76 -7.53 -6.65 -4.81
N ILE A 77 -7.37 -5.35 -4.54
CA ILE A 77 -7.65 -4.79 -3.22
C ILE A 77 -9.01 -4.10 -3.10
N SER A 78 -9.71 -3.91 -4.21
CA SER A 78 -10.92 -3.07 -4.25
C SER A 78 -12.01 -3.55 -3.29
N GLU A 79 -12.31 -4.83 -3.30
CA GLU A 79 -13.35 -5.40 -2.43
C GLU A 79 -12.97 -5.27 -0.97
N PHE A 80 -11.75 -5.64 -0.62
CA PHE A 80 -11.25 -5.56 0.74
C PHE A 80 -11.27 -4.12 1.26
N ASP A 81 -10.88 -3.17 0.42
CA ASP A 81 -10.88 -1.76 0.77
C ASP A 81 -12.31 -1.26 1.02
N THR A 82 -13.25 -1.62 0.13
CA THR A 82 -14.64 -1.19 0.21
C THR A 82 -15.40 -1.84 1.36
N GLU A 83 -15.18 -3.13 1.58
CA GLU A 83 -15.97 -3.90 2.55
C GLU A 83 -15.36 -3.89 3.95
N VAL A 84 -14.08 -3.60 4.09
CA VAL A 84 -13.39 -3.70 5.38
C VAL A 84 -12.78 -2.38 5.80
N LEU A 85 -11.80 -1.87 5.06
CA LEU A 85 -11.03 -0.71 5.52
C LEU A 85 -11.84 0.59 5.54
N LYS A 86 -12.56 0.89 4.48
CA LYS A 86 -13.37 2.11 4.43
C LYS A 86 -14.47 2.14 5.49
N PRO A 87 -15.21 1.04 5.70
CA PRO A 87 -16.19 1.02 6.79
C PRO A 87 -15.59 1.22 8.18
N LEU A 88 -14.42 0.64 8.44
CA LEU A 88 -13.74 0.83 9.71
C LEU A 88 -13.31 2.28 9.92
N ARG A 89 -12.76 2.91 8.89
CA ARG A 89 -12.39 4.32 8.96
C ARG A 89 -13.61 5.21 9.20
N ARG A 90 -14.73 4.91 8.56
CA ARG A 90 -15.98 5.65 8.78
C ARG A 90 -16.47 5.48 10.20
N ALA A 91 -16.46 4.26 10.72
CA ALA A 91 -16.88 3.99 12.10
C ALA A 91 -15.98 4.74 13.08
N ARG A 92 -14.67 4.71 12.87
CA ARG A 92 -13.72 5.43 13.73
C ARG A 92 -13.95 6.94 13.67
N GLY A 93 -14.22 7.48 12.49
CA GLY A 93 -14.52 8.91 12.32
C GLY A 93 -15.80 9.33 13.01
N TYR A 94 -16.84 8.52 12.93
CA TYR A 94 -18.09 8.76 13.63
C TYR A 94 -17.90 8.78 15.15
N LEU A 95 -17.18 7.81 15.68
CA LEU A 95 -16.90 7.73 17.11
C LEU A 95 -16.08 8.94 17.59
N LYS A 96 -15.13 9.39 16.79
CA LYS A 96 -14.34 10.58 17.09
C LYS A 96 -15.23 11.84 17.17
N ALA A 97 -16.13 11.99 16.22
CA ALA A 97 -17.02 13.14 16.17
C ALA A 97 -18.01 13.16 17.35
N ASN A 98 -18.32 12.00 17.91
CA ASN A 98 -19.28 11.84 19.00
C ASN A 98 -18.64 11.33 20.29
N GLN A 99 -17.34 11.53 20.47
CA GLN A 99 -16.58 10.93 21.55
C GLN A 99 -17.10 11.29 22.95
N ALA A 100 -17.70 12.46 23.10
CA ALA A 100 -18.26 12.88 24.39
C ALA A 100 -19.42 11.99 24.85
N GLU A 101 -20.09 11.31 23.92
CA GLU A 101 -21.22 10.43 24.20
C GLU A 101 -20.84 8.96 24.26
N ILE A 102 -19.59 8.64 23.99
CA ILE A 102 -19.09 7.26 23.91
C ILE A 102 -18.31 6.94 25.17
N ALA A 103 -18.90 6.06 26.01
CA ALA A 103 -18.19 5.55 27.18
C ALA A 103 -16.95 4.77 26.72
N ASP A 104 -15.86 4.96 27.44
CA ASP A 104 -14.59 4.26 27.15
C ASP A 104 -14.03 4.52 25.75
N TYR A 105 -14.28 5.70 25.20
CA TYR A 105 -13.88 6.06 23.84
C TYR A 105 -12.40 5.81 23.56
N ALA A 106 -11.53 6.19 24.48
CA ALA A 106 -10.06 6.07 24.26
C ALA A 106 -9.65 4.61 24.04
N ASN A 107 -10.19 3.68 24.80
CA ASN A 107 -9.87 2.25 24.65
C ASN A 107 -10.47 1.68 23.37
N ILE A 108 -11.71 2.03 23.07
CA ILE A 108 -12.37 1.59 21.83
C ILE A 108 -11.60 2.08 20.63
N ARG A 109 -11.20 3.35 20.62
CA ARG A 109 -10.39 3.93 19.55
C ARG A 109 -9.09 3.16 19.36
N GLN A 110 -8.42 2.84 20.46
CA GLN A 110 -7.15 2.11 20.41
C GLN A 110 -7.33 0.71 19.81
N GLU A 111 -8.38 0.02 20.17
CA GLU A 111 -8.70 -1.30 19.62
C GLU A 111 -9.00 -1.23 18.13
N LEU A 112 -9.76 -0.21 17.69
CA LEU A 112 -10.07 0.00 16.28
C LEU A 112 -8.79 0.31 15.47
N LEU A 113 -7.95 1.19 15.99
CA LEU A 113 -6.69 1.52 15.31
C LEU A 113 -5.78 0.31 15.20
N SER A 114 -5.73 -0.53 16.24
CA SER A 114 -4.94 -1.76 16.20
C SER A 114 -5.47 -2.73 15.14
N ALA A 115 -6.79 -2.88 15.05
CA ALA A 115 -7.42 -3.72 14.04
C ALA A 115 -7.17 -3.18 12.63
N GLU A 116 -7.34 -1.88 12.43
CA GLU A 116 -7.10 -1.24 11.13
C GLU A 116 -5.65 -1.47 10.68
N LEU A 117 -4.69 -1.32 11.59
CA LEU A 117 -3.28 -1.50 11.29
C LEU A 117 -2.98 -2.91 10.79
N LYS A 118 -3.55 -3.91 11.46
CA LYS A 118 -3.42 -5.32 11.05
C LYS A 118 -4.05 -5.57 9.69
N LEU A 119 -5.20 -4.95 9.42
CA LEU A 119 -5.91 -5.11 8.16
C LEU A 119 -5.22 -4.37 7.02
N GLU A 120 -4.62 -3.24 7.27
CA GLU A 120 -3.79 -2.56 6.28
C GLU A 120 -2.56 -3.39 5.93
N LYS A 121 -1.97 -4.06 6.92
CA LYS A 121 -0.88 -4.99 6.70
C LYS A 121 -1.34 -6.17 5.84
N GLN A 122 -2.56 -6.65 6.05
CA GLN A 122 -3.16 -7.68 5.21
C GLN A 122 -3.34 -7.20 3.76
N GLN A 123 -3.80 -5.96 3.58
CA GLN A 123 -3.93 -5.39 2.24
C GLN A 123 -2.57 -5.28 1.54
N GLN A 124 -1.53 -4.92 2.26
CA GLN A 124 -0.17 -4.90 1.72
C GLN A 124 0.29 -6.30 1.29
N LYS A 125 -0.07 -7.34 2.04
CA LYS A 125 0.20 -8.73 1.63
C LYS A 125 -0.49 -9.08 0.32
N MET A 126 -1.74 -8.65 0.16
CA MET A 126 -2.49 -8.88 -1.08
C MET A 126 -1.79 -8.23 -2.26
N LEU A 127 -1.31 -7.01 -2.09
CA LEU A 127 -0.57 -6.29 -3.13
C LEU A 127 0.73 -7.00 -3.48
N ILE A 128 1.51 -7.38 -2.49
CA ILE A 128 2.79 -8.06 -2.71
C ILE A 128 2.59 -9.41 -3.39
N ASN A 129 1.58 -10.17 -2.99
CA ASN A 129 1.27 -11.44 -3.63
C ASN A 129 0.94 -11.24 -5.11
N ALA A 130 0.19 -10.20 -5.44
CA ALA A 130 -0.15 -9.89 -6.84
C ALA A 130 1.09 -9.47 -7.62
N VAL A 131 1.92 -8.59 -7.05
CA VAL A 131 3.17 -8.14 -7.70
C VAL A 131 4.11 -9.31 -7.97
N ASN A 132 4.18 -10.26 -7.05
CA ASN A 132 5.03 -11.45 -7.23
C ASN A 132 4.57 -12.35 -8.38
N GLY A 133 3.35 -12.19 -8.85
CA GLY A 133 2.86 -12.85 -10.05
C GLY A 133 3.16 -12.10 -11.35
N PHE A 134 3.71 -10.90 -11.26
CA PHE A 134 4.07 -10.10 -12.44
C PHE A 134 5.47 -10.44 -12.94
N GLU A 135 5.68 -10.21 -14.23
CA GLU A 135 7.03 -10.10 -14.77
C GLU A 135 7.49 -8.66 -14.56
N LEU A 136 8.26 -8.44 -13.50
CA LEU A 136 8.76 -7.11 -13.17
C LEU A 136 9.94 -6.75 -14.08
N VAL A 137 9.97 -5.50 -14.51
CA VAL A 137 11.01 -4.98 -15.40
C VAL A 137 11.97 -4.11 -14.60
N ALA A 138 13.25 -4.44 -14.68
CA ALA A 138 14.29 -3.59 -14.11
C ALA A 138 14.36 -2.26 -14.87
N CYS A 139 14.39 -1.16 -14.14
CA CYS A 139 14.41 0.18 -14.74
C CYS A 139 15.23 1.10 -13.86
N THR A 140 16.11 1.89 -14.48
CA THR A 140 16.88 2.90 -13.75
C THR A 140 15.99 4.10 -13.47
N ALA A 141 15.92 4.50 -12.22
CA ALA A 141 15.12 5.65 -11.77
C ALA A 141 13.68 5.62 -12.28
N PRO A 142 12.91 4.55 -11.99
CA PRO A 142 11.51 4.48 -12.41
C PRO A 142 10.66 5.51 -11.68
N ASP A 143 9.56 5.89 -12.29
CA ASP A 143 8.56 6.77 -11.68
C ASP A 143 7.18 6.10 -11.77
N ASN A 144 7.00 5.02 -11.01
CA ASN A 144 5.73 4.29 -10.99
C ASN A 144 4.60 5.14 -10.43
N SER A 145 4.90 6.05 -9.54
CA SER A 145 3.88 6.94 -8.95
C SER A 145 3.19 7.78 -10.01
N ALA A 146 3.86 8.14 -11.11
CA ALA A 146 3.27 8.90 -12.20
C ALA A 146 2.10 8.16 -12.87
N LEU A 147 2.02 6.84 -12.76
CA LEU A 147 0.91 6.07 -13.30
C LEU A 147 -0.39 6.30 -12.53
N TYR A 148 -0.29 6.69 -11.28
CA TYR A 148 -1.43 6.73 -10.36
C TYR A 148 -1.73 8.14 -9.85
N LEU A 149 -0.71 8.96 -9.70
CA LEU A 149 -0.83 10.31 -9.09
C LEU A 149 -0.91 11.43 -10.10
#